data_f2a9929b94bcf6207cc8b11d19222ec4
#
_entry.id   f2a9929b94bcf6207cc8b11d19222ec4
#
_cell.length_a   1.000
_cell.length_b   1.000
_cell.length_c   1.000
_cell.angle_alpha   90.00
_cell.angle_beta   90.00
_cell.angle_gamma   90.00
#
_symmetry.space_group_name_H-M   'P 1'
#
loop_
_entity.id
_entity.type
_entity.pdbx_description
1 polymer ?
#
loop_
_entity_poly.entity_id
_entity_poly.type
_entity_poly.pdbx_seq_one_letter_code
_entity_poly.pdbx_strand_id
1 'polypeptide(L)' 'MKTIYLVTGAAGFMGTNVCAQLLERGDAVRAFVLKGDPAVKFMPKAVEIFEGDLCSAEDCEKFFVVEPGVQTVCIHCA' A
#
# COMPACT_ATOMS: atom_id res chain seq x y z
N MET A 1 -18.39 8.03 1.51
CA MET A 1 -17.81 6.67 1.52
C MET A 1 -16.30 6.75 1.66
N LYS A 2 -15.75 5.99 2.56
CA LYS A 2 -14.31 5.97 2.77
C LYS A 2 -13.64 5.14 1.67
N THR A 3 -12.54 5.65 1.14
CA THR A 3 -11.76 4.94 0.12
C THR A 3 -10.37 4.65 0.65
N ILE A 4 -9.90 3.42 0.44
CA ILE A 4 -8.52 3.05 0.73
C ILE A 4 -7.80 2.68 -0.56
N TYR A 5 -6.59 3.21 -0.74
CA TYR A 5 -5.76 2.92 -1.90
C TYR A 5 -4.74 1.84 -1.52
N LEU A 6 -4.76 0.75 -2.26
CA LEU A 6 -3.85 -0.38 -2.06
C LEU A 6 -2.75 -0.28 -3.12
N VAL A 7 -1.53 0.01 -2.70
CA VAL A 7 -0.42 0.27 -3.62
C VAL A 7 0.59 -0.87 -3.54
N THR A 8 0.86 -1.53 -4.67
CA THR A 8 1.92 -2.55 -4.77
C THR A 8 3.17 -1.93 -5.37
N GLY A 9 4.35 -2.48 -5.07
CA GLY A 9 5.62 -1.89 -5.47
C GLY A 9 5.87 -0.55 -4.79
N ALA A 10 5.29 -0.38 -3.61
CA ALA A 10 5.19 0.93 -2.95
C ALA A 10 6.53 1.45 -2.42
N ALA A 11 7.48 0.56 -2.16
CA ALA A 11 8.80 0.97 -1.66
C ALA A 11 9.72 1.47 -2.78
N GLY A 12 9.34 1.30 -4.05
CA GLY A 12 10.08 1.84 -5.17
C GLY A 12 9.88 3.35 -5.30
N PHE A 13 10.66 3.97 -6.19
CA PHE A 13 10.60 5.42 -6.39
C PHE A 13 9.20 5.91 -6.77
N MET A 14 8.60 5.27 -7.78
CA MET A 14 7.26 5.65 -8.24
C MET A 14 6.20 5.39 -7.19
N GLY A 15 6.24 4.22 -6.55
CA GLY A 15 5.26 3.84 -5.53
C GLY A 15 5.30 4.77 -4.33
N THR A 16 6.48 5.15 -3.88
CA THR A 16 6.63 6.09 -2.76
C THR A 16 6.03 7.45 -3.09
N ASN A 17 6.26 7.95 -4.31
CA ASN A 17 5.67 9.22 -4.75
C ASN A 17 4.15 9.14 -4.84
N VAL A 18 3.60 8.03 -5.34
CA VAL A 18 2.16 7.83 -5.41
C VAL A 18 1.56 7.84 -4.01
N CYS A 19 2.18 7.13 -3.07
CA CYS A 19 1.70 7.11 -1.68
C CYS A 19 1.71 8.51 -1.07
N ALA A 20 2.77 9.27 -1.28
CA ALA A 20 2.88 10.62 -0.75
C ALA A 20 1.77 11.54 -1.30
N GLN A 21 1.50 11.46 -2.60
CA GLN A 21 0.46 12.26 -3.23
C GLN A 21 -0.93 11.90 -2.72
N LEU A 22 -1.20 10.61 -2.54
CA LEU A 22 -2.50 10.15 -2.02
C LEU A 22 -2.72 10.64 -0.58
N LEU A 23 -1.69 10.59 0.25
CA LEU A 23 -1.77 11.10 1.62
C LEU A 23 -2.02 12.60 1.65
N GLU A 24 -1.39 13.33 0.74
CA GLU A 24 -1.59 14.78 0.63
C GLU A 24 -3.03 15.13 0.31
N ARG A 25 -3.70 14.29 -0.45
CA ARG A 25 -5.13 14.44 -0.76
C ARG A 25 -6.04 14.05 0.41
N GLY A 26 -5.49 13.48 1.47
CA GLY A 26 -6.26 13.01 2.62
C GLY A 26 -6.79 11.58 2.46
N ASP A 27 -6.30 10.82 1.49
CA ASP A 27 -6.73 9.44 1.26
C ASP A 27 -6.00 8.47 2.19
N ALA A 28 -6.66 7.36 2.52
CA ALA A 28 -6.03 6.27 3.25
C ALA A 28 -5.24 5.41 2.27
N VAL A 29 -4.02 5.02 2.66
CA VAL A 29 -3.12 4.24 1.81
C VAL A 29 -2.58 3.04 2.55
N ARG A 30 -2.66 1.87 1.93
CA ARG A 30 -2.01 0.64 2.40
C ARG A 30 -0.99 0.23 1.34
N ALA A 31 0.26 0.09 1.73
CA ALA A 31 1.36 -0.22 0.82
C ALA A 31 1.82 -1.66 1.00
N PHE A 32 1.94 -2.40 -0.11
CA PHE A 32 2.49 -3.74 -0.12
C PHE A 32 3.99 -3.65 -0.43
N VAL A 33 4.82 -4.11 0.50
CA VAL A 33 6.27 -4.08 0.36
C VAL A 33 6.85 -5.46 0.63
N LEU A 34 8.03 -5.74 0.08
CA LEU A 34 8.73 -6.98 0.38
C LEU A 34 9.20 -6.97 1.82
N LYS A 35 9.08 -8.12 2.47
CA LYS A 35 9.54 -8.27 3.86
C LYS A 35 11.03 -7.97 3.96
N GLY A 36 11.38 -7.10 4.88
CA GLY A 36 12.77 -6.71 5.10
C GLY A 36 13.32 -5.69 4.12
N ASP A 37 12.48 -5.10 3.27
CA ASP A 37 12.94 -4.07 2.33
C ASP A 37 13.39 -2.82 3.11
N PRO A 38 14.67 -2.42 2.98
CA PRO A 38 15.17 -1.25 3.72
C PRO A 38 14.55 0.06 3.30
N ALA A 39 13.97 0.13 2.09
CA ALA A 39 13.32 1.36 1.60
C ALA A 39 12.07 1.72 2.38
N VAL A 40 11.50 0.79 3.15
CA VAL A 40 10.31 1.03 3.97
C VAL A 40 10.50 2.20 4.93
N LYS A 41 11.69 2.37 5.48
CA LYS A 41 11.96 3.46 6.43
C LYS A 41 11.87 4.85 5.81
N PHE A 42 11.91 4.96 4.48
CA PHE A 42 11.79 6.22 3.77
C PHE A 42 10.35 6.53 3.37
N MET A 43 9.43 5.64 3.62
CA MET A 43 8.03 5.84 3.27
C MET A 43 7.34 6.78 4.27
N PRO A 44 6.30 7.51 3.83
CA PRO A 44 5.54 8.36 4.75
C PRO A 44 4.98 7.56 5.93
N LYS A 45 5.03 8.12 7.12
CA LYS A 45 4.62 7.43 8.35
C LYS A 45 3.13 7.11 8.39
N ALA A 46 2.32 7.89 7.69
CA ALA A 46 0.87 7.70 7.68
C ALA A 46 0.42 6.54 6.79
N VAL A 47 1.33 5.97 5.97
CA VAL A 47 1.01 4.81 5.14
C VAL A 47 0.99 3.55 6.01
N GLU A 48 -0.08 2.75 5.86
CA GLU A 48 -0.13 1.43 6.48
C GLU A 48 0.78 0.50 5.69
N ILE A 49 1.79 -0.05 6.33
CA ILE A 49 2.76 -0.93 5.66
C ILE A 49 2.33 -2.38 5.83
N PHE A 50 2.18 -3.08 4.71
CA PHE A 50 1.94 -4.52 4.69
C PHE A 50 3.16 -5.20 4.10
N GLU A 51 3.89 -5.96 4.91
CA GLU A 51 5.07 -6.70 4.46
C GLU A 51 4.67 -8.10 4.04
N GLY A 52 5.02 -8.49 2.81
CA GLY A 52 4.67 -9.81 2.30
C GLY A 52 5.33 -10.09 0.96
N ASP A 53 4.89 -11.17 0.33
CA ASP A 53 5.38 -11.63 -0.96
C ASP A 53 4.22 -11.67 -1.96
N LEU A 54 4.36 -10.95 -3.07
CA LEU A 54 3.32 -10.93 -4.12
C LEU A 54 3.14 -12.31 -4.77
N CYS A 55 4.13 -13.20 -4.64
CA CYS A 55 4.00 -14.57 -5.12
C CYS A 55 3.21 -15.46 -4.16
N SER A 56 2.91 -15.00 -2.96
CA SER A 56 2.13 -15.74 -1.98
C SER A 56 0.65 -15.35 -2.10
N ALA A 57 -0.20 -16.31 -2.46
CA ALA A 57 -1.65 -16.06 -2.54
C ALA A 57 -2.22 -15.67 -1.18
N GLU A 58 -1.71 -16.26 -0.11
CA GLU A 58 -2.14 -15.95 1.25
C GLU A 58 -1.83 -14.50 1.61
N ASP A 59 -0.63 -14.02 1.30
CA ASP A 59 -0.25 -12.64 1.59
C ASP A 59 -1.10 -11.65 0.78
N CYS A 60 -1.36 -11.97 -0.49
CA CYS A 60 -2.21 -11.13 -1.33
C CYS A 60 -3.63 -11.05 -0.79
N GLU A 61 -4.19 -12.18 -0.36
CA GLU A 61 -5.53 -12.18 0.23
C GLU A 61 -5.62 -11.30 1.47
N LYS A 62 -4.63 -11.39 2.34
CA LYS A 62 -4.58 -10.56 3.55
C LYS A 62 -4.44 -9.08 3.22
N PHE A 63 -3.67 -8.75 2.18
CA PHE A 63 -3.46 -7.37 1.77
C PHE A 63 -4.78 -6.71 1.34
N PHE A 64 -5.67 -7.45 0.70
CA PHE A 64 -6.92 -6.93 0.18
C PHE A 64 -8.07 -6.93 1.20
N VAL A 65 -7.83 -7.39 2.43
CA VAL A 65 -8.87 -7.37 3.46
C VAL A 65 -9.10 -5.94 3.91
N VAL A 66 -10.35 -5.47 3.77
CA VAL A 66 -10.77 -4.14 4.20
C VAL A 66 -12.09 -4.23 4.94
N GLU A 67 -12.41 -3.20 5.72
CA GLU A 67 -13.68 -3.13 6.44
C GLU A 67 -14.86 -3.03 5.47
N PRO A 68 -16.02 -3.61 5.84
CA PRO A 68 -17.23 -3.45 5.03
C PRO A 68 -17.58 -1.97 4.83
N GLY A 69 -18.03 -1.63 3.63
CA GLY A 69 -18.40 -0.26 3.31
C GLY A 69 -17.26 0.63 2.86
N VAL A 70 -16.04 0.09 2.81
CA VAL A 70 -14.86 0.82 2.32
C VAL A 70 -14.64 0.50 0.85
N GLN A 71 -14.52 1.52 0.01
CA GLN A 71 -14.17 1.36 -1.40
C GLN A 71 -12.67 1.15 -1.52
N THR A 72 -12.25 0.20 -2.34
CA THR A 72 -10.83 -0.09 -2.58
C THR A 72 -10.43 0.27 -3.99
N VAL A 73 -9.24 0.88 -4.12
CA VAL A 73 -8.61 1.15 -5.42
C VAL A 73 -7.21 0.57 -5.36
N CYS A 74 -6.85 -0.28 -6.32
CA CYS A 74 -5.53 -0.90 -6.37
C CYS A 74 -4.67 -0.19 -7.41
N ILE A 75 -3.48 0.25 -7.01
CA ILE A 75 -2.48 0.85 -7.90
C ILE A 75 -1.26 -0.05 -7.90
N HIS A 76 -0.92 -0.58 -9.06
CA HIS A 76 0.20 -1.50 -9.21
C HIS A 76 1.40 -0.76 -9.82
N CYS A 77 2.45 -0.56 -9.00
CA CYS A 77 3.66 0.17 -9.40
C CYS A 77 4.88 -0.74 -9.60
N ALA A 78 4.67 -2.03 -9.52
CA ALA A 78 5.78 -2.98 -9.64
C ALA A 78 6.25 -3.14 -11.08
#